data_4c3b755f28891dedd9c69f9bc038c441
#
_entry.id   4c3b755f28891dedd9c69f9bc038c441
#
_cell.length_a   1.000
_cell.length_b   1.000
_cell.length_c   1.000
_cell.angle_alpha   90.00
_cell.angle_beta   90.00
_cell.angle_gamma   90.00
#
_symmetry.space_group_name_H-M   'P 1'
#
loop_
_entity.id
_entity.type
_entity.pdbx_description
1 polymer ?
#
loop_
_entity_poly.entity_id
_entity_poly.type
_entity_poly.pdbx_seq_one_letter_code
_entity_poly.pdbx_strand_id
1 'polypeptide(L)'
;RPPRSTLSSSSAASDVYKRQLYPGTGDTNEVGVGNIINAPLRSGTNSEMYQKIFDERIMQNLDQQKPDFIIISAGFDAHQKDPLASINLIEKDFEIITQKLKLIANKYSNGRIISMLEGGYDIQALEQSMLIHLNELQKK
;
A
#
# COMPACT_ATOMS: atom_id res chain seq x y z
N ARG A 1 -8.54 -6.56 24.80
CA ARG A 1 -7.79 -6.65 23.55
C ARG A 1 -7.40 -5.24 23.14
N PRO A 2 -6.14 -4.98 22.75
CA PRO A 2 -5.79 -3.69 22.16
C PRO A 2 -6.62 -3.46 20.88
N PRO A 3 -6.93 -2.22 20.53
CA PRO A 3 -7.66 -1.91 19.30
C PRO A 3 -6.90 -2.44 18.10
N ARG A 4 -7.62 -3.01 17.13
CA ARG A 4 -7.02 -3.52 15.89
C ARG A 4 -6.37 -2.35 15.15
N SER A 5 -5.12 -2.53 14.74
CA SER A 5 -4.41 -1.54 13.96
C SER A 5 -4.92 -1.54 12.52
N THR A 6 -5.24 -0.38 12.01
CA THR A 6 -5.52 -0.16 10.60
C THR A 6 -4.29 0.50 9.98
N LEU A 7 -3.61 -0.20 9.08
CA LEU A 7 -2.54 0.39 8.30
C LEU A 7 -3.18 1.00 7.05
N SER A 8 -3.06 2.28 6.91
CA SER A 8 -3.48 3.00 5.72
C SER A 8 -2.24 3.46 4.98
N SER A 9 -1.94 2.86 3.83
CA SER A 9 -1.03 3.46 2.86
C SER A 9 -1.91 4.12 1.80
N SER A 10 -2.02 5.42 1.82
CA SER A 10 -2.72 6.14 0.76
C SER A 10 -1.72 6.58 -0.28
N SER A 11 -1.90 6.12 -1.51
CA SER A 11 -1.14 6.54 -2.68
C SER A 11 -1.63 7.87 -3.28
N ALA A 12 -2.53 8.57 -2.61
CA ALA A 12 -2.95 9.88 -3.06
C ALA A 12 -1.72 10.81 -3.11
N ALA A 13 -1.35 11.21 -4.32
CA ALA A 13 -0.27 12.15 -4.55
C ALA A 13 -0.51 13.43 -3.76
N SER A 14 0.25 13.60 -2.71
CA SER A 14 0.18 14.78 -1.88
C SER A 14 1.08 15.85 -2.49
N ASP A 15 0.49 16.99 -2.75
CA ASP A 15 1.17 18.22 -3.07
C ASP A 15 2.18 18.61 -1.97
N VAL A 16 2.99 19.62 -2.20
CA VAL A 16 4.14 20.17 -1.48
C VAL A 16 4.10 20.09 0.08
N TYR A 17 2.95 19.81 0.67
CA TYR A 17 2.70 19.83 2.12
C TYR A 17 2.49 18.46 2.80
N LYS A 18 2.80 17.33 2.17
CA LYS A 18 2.75 16.00 2.81
C LYS A 18 1.36 15.52 3.27
N ARG A 19 0.28 16.07 2.74
CA ARG A 19 -1.09 15.66 3.05
C ARG A 19 -1.78 15.09 1.83
N GLN A 20 -2.75 14.21 2.04
CA GLN A 20 -3.65 13.81 0.95
C GLN A 20 -4.32 15.04 0.35
N LEU A 21 -4.50 15.03 -0.99
CA LEU A 21 -5.18 16.09 -1.70
C LEU A 21 -6.59 16.32 -1.14
N TYR A 22 -7.26 15.25 -0.77
CA TYR A 22 -8.56 15.22 -0.11
C TYR A 22 -8.65 13.98 0.80
N PRO A 23 -9.09 14.11 2.03
CA PRO A 23 -9.61 15.29 2.75
C PRO A 23 -8.55 16.12 3.50
N GLY A 24 -7.28 16.02 3.13
CA GLY A 24 -6.18 16.74 3.80
C GLY A 24 -5.65 16.04 5.04
N THR A 25 -5.88 14.72 5.15
CA THR A 25 -5.39 13.84 6.21
C THR A 25 -4.23 12.97 5.70
N GLY A 26 -3.70 12.07 6.52
CA GLY A 26 -2.64 11.12 6.14
C GLY A 26 -1.22 11.62 6.46
N ASP A 27 -1.09 12.65 7.31
CA ASP A 27 0.22 13.08 7.80
C ASP A 27 0.84 12.00 8.69
N THR A 28 2.18 11.97 8.73
CA THR A 28 2.94 11.02 9.56
C THR A 28 2.68 11.16 11.05
N ASN A 29 2.17 12.32 11.48
CA ASN A 29 1.82 12.61 12.88
C ASN A 29 0.40 12.16 13.25
N GLU A 30 -0.40 11.76 12.28
CA GLU A 30 -1.75 11.25 12.50
C GLU A 30 -1.68 9.76 12.85
N VAL A 31 -1.41 9.47 14.10
CA VAL A 31 -1.14 8.12 14.59
C VAL A 31 -2.36 7.46 15.25
N GLY A 32 -3.50 8.17 15.35
CA GLY A 32 -4.66 7.69 16.08
C GLY A 32 -4.34 7.40 17.55
N VAL A 33 -4.71 6.20 18.01
CA VAL A 33 -4.30 5.68 19.33
C VAL A 33 -3.02 4.83 19.23
N GLY A 34 -2.14 5.13 18.28
CA GLY A 34 -0.94 4.36 17.98
C GLY A 34 -1.17 3.22 16.98
N ASN A 35 -2.32 3.19 16.32
CA ASN A 35 -2.74 2.14 15.40
C ASN A 35 -2.82 2.60 13.93
N ILE A 36 -2.47 3.85 13.64
CA ILE A 36 -2.41 4.40 12.29
C ILE A 36 -0.95 4.66 11.92
N ILE A 37 -0.56 4.18 10.75
CA ILE A 37 0.77 4.39 10.19
C ILE A 37 0.61 4.89 8.77
N ASN A 38 0.88 6.17 8.60
CA ASN A 38 0.82 6.83 7.31
C ASN A 38 2.21 6.85 6.65
N ALA A 39 2.22 6.58 5.35
CA ALA A 39 3.40 6.66 4.50
C ALA A 39 3.12 7.59 3.31
N PRO A 40 3.04 8.92 3.53
CA PRO A 40 2.72 9.86 2.46
C PRO A 40 3.81 9.86 1.39
N LEU A 41 3.37 9.85 0.14
CA LEU A 41 4.22 9.88 -1.04
C LEU A 41 4.21 11.26 -1.67
N ARG A 42 5.34 11.68 -2.22
CA ARG A 42 5.43 12.90 -3.01
C ARG A 42 5.05 12.62 -4.46
N SER A 43 4.51 13.63 -5.14
CA SER A 43 4.37 13.58 -6.60
C SER A 43 5.71 13.22 -7.25
N GLY A 44 5.68 12.34 -8.26
CA GLY A 44 6.87 11.84 -8.93
C GLY A 44 7.61 10.72 -8.20
N THR A 45 7.09 10.21 -7.06
CA THR A 45 7.68 9.05 -6.39
C THR A 45 7.78 7.87 -7.35
N ASN A 46 8.98 7.37 -7.55
CA ASN A 46 9.29 6.22 -8.38
C ASN A 46 9.37 4.92 -7.56
N SER A 47 9.59 3.80 -8.24
CA SER A 47 9.71 2.46 -7.64
C SER A 47 10.70 2.40 -6.49
N GLU A 48 11.92 2.92 -6.66
CA GLU A 48 12.99 2.86 -5.65
C GLU A 48 12.59 3.62 -4.37
N MET A 49 12.11 4.85 -4.54
CA MET A 49 11.66 5.68 -3.41
C MET A 49 10.47 5.05 -2.69
N TYR A 50 9.52 4.50 -3.47
CA TYR A 50 8.35 3.83 -2.92
C TYR A 50 8.75 2.61 -2.10
N GLN A 51 9.56 1.71 -2.66
CA GLN A 51 10.00 0.49 -1.99
C GLN A 51 10.72 0.79 -0.67
N LYS A 52 11.58 1.81 -0.67
CA LYS A 52 12.25 2.26 0.55
C LYS A 52 11.26 2.71 1.62
N ILE A 53 10.32 3.59 1.27
CA ILE A 53 9.30 4.10 2.21
C ILE A 53 8.43 2.95 2.70
N PHE A 54 8.03 2.04 1.81
CA PHE A 54 7.21 0.88 2.16
C PHE A 54 7.92 -0.02 3.17
N ASP A 55 9.19 -0.32 2.96
CA ASP A 55 9.99 -1.15 3.87
C ASP A 55 10.18 -0.48 5.22
N GLU A 56 10.61 0.78 5.23
CA GLU A 56 10.94 1.50 6.46
C GLU A 56 9.70 1.83 7.32
N ARG A 57 8.57 2.10 6.71
CA ARG A 57 7.38 2.52 7.43
C ARG A 57 6.31 1.44 7.55
N ILE A 58 6.02 0.71 6.49
CA ILE A 58 4.92 -0.25 6.51
C ILE A 58 5.40 -1.61 6.99
N MET A 59 6.44 -2.16 6.35
CA MET A 59 6.89 -3.52 6.66
C MET A 59 7.43 -3.67 8.08
N GLN A 60 8.23 -2.70 8.55
CA GLN A 60 8.75 -2.73 9.93
C GLN A 60 7.63 -2.68 10.97
N ASN A 61 6.60 -1.87 10.73
CA ASN A 61 5.47 -1.77 11.63
C ASN A 61 4.58 -3.01 11.60
N LEU A 62 4.34 -3.60 10.42
CA LEU A 62 3.62 -4.88 10.30
C LEU A 62 4.34 -6.00 11.05
N ASP A 63 5.66 -6.07 10.95
CA ASP A 63 6.46 -7.06 11.67
C ASP A 63 6.39 -6.89 13.20
N GLN A 64 6.35 -5.65 13.68
CA GLN A 64 6.20 -5.36 15.11
C GLN A 64 4.79 -5.64 15.63
N GLN A 65 3.76 -5.32 14.85
CA GLN A 65 2.36 -5.49 15.25
C GLN A 65 1.85 -6.93 15.16
N LYS A 66 2.49 -7.78 14.35
CA LYS A 66 2.16 -9.21 14.19
C LYS A 66 0.65 -9.43 13.95
N PRO A 67 0.11 -8.95 12.84
CA PRO A 67 -1.34 -8.95 12.61
C PRO A 67 -1.90 -10.38 12.54
N ASP A 68 -3.06 -10.61 13.12
CA ASP A 68 -3.80 -11.88 13.02
C ASP A 68 -4.46 -12.07 11.64
N PHE A 69 -4.62 -10.98 10.89
CA PHE A 69 -5.31 -10.95 9.59
C PHE A 69 -4.89 -9.71 8.81
N ILE A 70 -4.74 -9.83 7.49
CA ILE A 70 -4.41 -8.71 6.60
C ILE A 70 -5.57 -8.45 5.64
N ILE A 71 -6.00 -7.20 5.55
CA ILE A 71 -6.91 -6.71 4.51
C ILE A 71 -6.15 -5.67 3.70
N ILE A 72 -6.11 -5.86 2.38
CA ILE A 72 -5.51 -4.92 1.43
C ILE A 72 -6.63 -4.16 0.74
N SER A 73 -6.65 -2.85 0.90
CA SER A 73 -7.36 -1.93 -0.01
C SER A 73 -6.43 -1.68 -1.20
N ALA A 74 -6.66 -2.45 -2.27
CA ALA A 74 -5.76 -2.50 -3.41
C ALA A 74 -6.10 -1.42 -4.44
N GLY A 75 -5.46 -0.27 -4.33
CA GLY A 75 -5.47 0.76 -5.37
C GLY A 75 -4.29 0.59 -6.33
N PHE A 76 -4.57 0.66 -7.62
CA PHE A 76 -3.56 0.60 -8.69
C PHE A 76 -3.36 1.95 -9.39
N ASP A 77 -3.96 2.99 -8.86
CA ASP A 77 -3.87 4.38 -9.31
C ASP A 77 -2.47 5.01 -9.09
N ALA A 78 -1.59 4.37 -8.31
CA ALA A 78 -0.19 4.74 -8.21
C ALA A 78 0.65 4.38 -9.44
N HIS A 79 0.08 3.71 -10.44
CA HIS A 79 0.78 3.35 -11.68
C HIS A 79 1.10 4.58 -12.52
N GLN A 80 2.29 4.63 -13.15
CA GLN A 80 2.78 5.77 -13.94
C GLN A 80 1.88 6.20 -15.10
N LYS A 81 1.00 5.32 -15.58
CA LYS A 81 0.01 5.61 -16.65
C LYS A 81 -1.32 6.11 -16.11
N ASP A 82 -1.50 6.12 -14.81
CA ASP A 82 -2.76 6.57 -14.22
C ASP A 82 -2.95 8.08 -14.46
N PRO A 83 -4.12 8.51 -14.95
CA PRO A 83 -4.37 9.92 -15.26
C PRO A 83 -4.64 10.79 -14.04
N LEU A 84 -4.92 10.22 -12.88
CA LEU A 84 -5.34 10.95 -11.68
C LEU A 84 -4.26 11.06 -10.61
N ALA A 85 -3.32 10.12 -10.58
CA ALA A 85 -2.24 10.13 -9.61
C ALA A 85 -0.91 10.54 -10.27
N SER A 86 -0.05 11.20 -9.50
CA SER A 86 1.28 11.63 -9.98
C SER A 86 2.38 10.74 -9.38
N ILE A 87 2.12 9.45 -9.24
CA ILE A 87 3.07 8.45 -8.75
C ILE A 87 3.54 7.60 -9.93
N ASN A 88 4.79 7.18 -9.92
CA ASN A 88 5.44 6.52 -11.05
C ASN A 88 5.80 5.07 -10.74
N LEU A 89 4.82 4.28 -10.27
CA LEU A 89 4.99 2.85 -10.10
C LEU A 89 4.74 2.10 -11.41
N ILE A 90 5.29 0.90 -11.47
CA ILE A 90 5.09 -0.06 -12.55
C ILE A 90 4.49 -1.36 -12.01
N GLU A 91 4.05 -2.24 -12.88
CA GLU A 91 3.42 -3.51 -12.54
C GLU A 91 4.27 -4.34 -11.55
N LYS A 92 5.59 -4.30 -11.72
CA LYS A 92 6.54 -5.02 -10.84
C LYS A 92 6.50 -4.55 -9.38
N ASP A 93 6.17 -3.30 -9.14
CA ASP A 93 6.05 -2.77 -7.79
C ASP A 93 4.88 -3.41 -7.04
N PHE A 94 3.75 -3.60 -7.71
CA PHE A 94 2.58 -4.28 -7.13
C PHE A 94 2.85 -5.75 -6.83
N GLU A 95 3.66 -6.43 -7.67
CA GLU A 95 4.14 -7.78 -7.35
C GLU A 95 4.96 -7.80 -6.07
N ILE A 96 5.96 -6.92 -5.97
CA ILE A 96 6.86 -6.86 -4.81
C ILE A 96 6.10 -6.53 -3.52
N ILE A 97 5.17 -5.57 -3.57
CA ILE A 97 4.33 -5.21 -2.42
C ILE A 97 3.51 -6.42 -1.97
N THR A 98 2.89 -7.11 -2.93
CA THR A 98 2.07 -8.30 -2.64
C THR A 98 2.90 -9.41 -2.01
N GLN A 99 4.09 -9.67 -2.52
CA GLN A 99 5.04 -10.64 -1.94
C GLN A 99 5.37 -10.30 -0.50
N LYS A 100 5.71 -9.06 -0.22
CA LYS A 100 6.05 -8.60 1.13
C LYS A 100 4.88 -8.76 2.10
N LEU A 101 3.66 -8.39 1.69
CA LEU A 101 2.46 -8.56 2.52
C LEU A 101 2.13 -10.03 2.77
N LYS A 102 2.31 -10.89 1.77
CA LYS A 102 2.18 -12.34 1.94
C LYS A 102 3.18 -12.92 2.93
N LEU A 103 4.42 -12.47 2.90
CA LEU A 103 5.43 -12.90 3.88
C LEU A 103 4.96 -12.60 5.31
N ILE A 104 4.42 -11.42 5.56
CA ILE A 104 3.84 -11.06 6.86
C ILE A 104 2.62 -11.94 7.17
N ALA A 105 1.70 -12.12 6.20
CA ALA A 105 0.52 -12.96 6.39
C ALA A 105 0.90 -14.40 6.74
N ASN A 106 1.86 -14.99 6.06
CA ASN A 106 2.36 -16.33 6.33
C ASN A 106 3.03 -16.42 7.70
N LYS A 107 3.79 -15.39 8.08
CA LYS A 107 4.54 -15.36 9.34
C LYS A 107 3.63 -15.23 10.58
N TYR A 108 2.58 -14.41 10.50
CA TYR A 108 1.79 -14.02 11.67
C TYR A 108 0.30 -14.36 11.58
N SER A 109 -0.25 -14.38 10.36
CA SER A 109 -1.70 -14.48 10.13
C SER A 109 -2.13 -15.87 9.62
N ASN A 110 -1.27 -16.88 9.62
CA ASN A 110 -1.54 -18.19 9.03
C ASN A 110 -2.03 -18.10 7.56
N GLY A 111 -1.44 -17.19 6.78
CA GLY A 111 -1.81 -16.94 5.39
C GLY A 111 -3.14 -16.20 5.19
N ARG A 112 -3.79 -15.72 6.25
CA ARG A 112 -5.08 -15.01 6.14
C ARG A 112 -4.88 -13.61 5.60
N ILE A 113 -5.14 -13.46 4.31
CA ILE A 113 -5.05 -12.19 3.58
C ILE A 113 -6.24 -12.08 2.65
N ILE A 114 -6.86 -10.92 2.59
CA ILE A 114 -7.92 -10.55 1.64
C ILE A 114 -7.48 -9.29 0.91
N SER A 115 -7.72 -9.24 -0.39
CA SER A 115 -7.51 -8.04 -1.19
C SER A 115 -8.83 -7.59 -1.81
N MET A 116 -9.10 -6.30 -1.73
CA MET A 116 -10.30 -5.65 -2.27
C MET A 116 -9.84 -4.57 -3.23
N LEU A 117 -10.33 -4.62 -4.48
CA LEU A 117 -10.03 -3.62 -5.50
C LEU A 117 -10.67 -2.28 -5.13
N GLU A 118 -9.88 -1.21 -5.23
CA GLU A 118 -10.35 0.16 -5.06
C GLU A 118 -10.05 1.02 -6.29
N GLY A 119 -8.89 1.72 -6.35
CA GLY A 119 -8.52 2.64 -7.43
C GLY A 119 -7.75 1.98 -8.57
N GLY A 120 -7.62 2.73 -9.67
CA GLY A 120 -6.91 2.38 -10.91
C GLY A 120 -7.74 2.80 -12.11
N TYR A 121 -7.33 3.87 -12.79
CA TYR A 121 -8.16 4.57 -13.78
C TYR A 121 -7.61 4.51 -15.20
N ASP A 122 -6.40 3.98 -15.39
CA ASP A 122 -5.93 3.47 -16.67
C ASP A 122 -6.25 1.97 -16.78
N ILE A 123 -7.13 1.60 -17.69
CA ILE A 123 -7.67 0.24 -17.78
C ILE A 123 -6.58 -0.79 -18.09
N GLN A 124 -5.60 -0.46 -18.95
CA GLN A 124 -4.54 -1.39 -19.31
C GLN A 124 -3.57 -1.59 -18.15
N ALA A 125 -3.19 -0.50 -17.47
CA ALA A 125 -2.34 -0.57 -16.29
C ALA A 125 -3.02 -1.33 -15.14
N LEU A 126 -4.32 -1.08 -14.93
CA LEU A 126 -5.13 -1.80 -13.95
C LEU A 126 -5.16 -3.30 -14.23
N GLU A 127 -5.47 -3.70 -15.48
CA GLU A 127 -5.52 -5.11 -15.88
C GLU A 127 -4.19 -5.82 -15.60
N GLN A 128 -3.08 -5.23 -16.06
CA GLN A 128 -1.76 -5.83 -15.91
C GLN A 128 -1.30 -5.88 -14.45
N SER A 129 -1.49 -4.81 -13.71
CA SER A 129 -1.12 -4.74 -12.29
C SER A 129 -1.96 -5.67 -11.42
N MET A 130 -3.27 -5.73 -11.69
CA MET A 130 -4.18 -6.63 -10.98
C MET A 130 -3.86 -8.09 -11.28
N LEU A 131 -3.57 -8.44 -12.54
CA LEU A 131 -3.20 -9.80 -12.92
C LEU A 131 -1.94 -10.27 -12.17
N ILE A 132 -0.92 -9.42 -12.10
CA ILE A 132 0.32 -9.71 -11.37
C ILE A 132 0.05 -9.85 -9.87
N HIS A 133 -0.73 -8.95 -9.29
CA HIS A 133 -1.14 -8.99 -7.89
C HIS A 133 -1.89 -10.30 -7.56
N LEU A 134 -2.88 -10.68 -8.35
CA LEU A 134 -3.65 -11.91 -8.16
C LEU A 134 -2.79 -13.17 -8.32
N ASN A 135 -1.94 -13.21 -9.35
CA ASN A 135 -1.01 -14.31 -9.54
C ASN A 135 -0.08 -14.48 -8.34
N GLU A 136 0.41 -13.37 -7.78
CA GLU A 136 1.26 -13.41 -6.60
C GLU A 136 0.50 -13.90 -5.36
N LEU A 137 -0.74 -13.44 -5.16
CA LEU A 137 -1.58 -13.91 -4.05
C LEU A 137 -1.83 -15.43 -4.11
N GLN A 138 -1.94 -16.02 -5.30
CA GLN A 138 -2.24 -17.44 -5.50
C GLN A 138 -1.00 -18.36 -5.38
N LYS A 139 0.22 -17.83 -5.51
CA LYS A 139 1.43 -18.64 -5.32
C LYS A 139 1.44 -19.25 -3.91
N LYS A 140 1.73 -20.53 -3.82
CA LYS A 140 1.87 -21.25 -2.54
C LYS A 140 3.22 -20.95 -1.89
#